data_076dfa09509471b9cfcb49745b7422b4
#
_entry.id   076dfa09509471b9cfcb49745b7422b4
#
_cell.length_a   1.000
_cell.length_b   1.000
_cell.length_c   1.000
_cell.angle_alpha   90.00
_cell.angle_beta   90.00
_cell.angle_gamma   90.00
#
_symmetry.space_group_name_H-M   'P 1'
#
loop_
_entity.id
_entity.type
_entity.pdbx_description
1 polymer ?
#
loop_
_entity_poly.entity_id
_entity_poly.type
_entity_poly.pdbx_seq_one_letter_code
_entity_poly.pdbx_strand_id
1 'polypeptide(L)'
;MTTIITVYGRPAPQGSKKAFRHRATGKIITQEMSKYVRPWRAEVQRAAQAALLTRYDQERFPLAGPLAVDMIFTLARPKSHYRTGRNAHLLRDSAPARPTGAPDLSKLARATEDALTEAGVWKDDAAVVEYRRLAKVYPGSDPDALDQPGALIRIHPLETP
;
A
#
# COMPACT_ATOMS: atom_id res chain seq x y z
N MET A 1 5.79 -19.07 8.88
CA MET A 1 4.33 -18.78 8.97
C MET A 1 4.07 -17.40 8.37
N THR A 2 3.14 -17.31 7.46
CA THR A 2 2.79 -16.06 6.77
C THR A 2 2.03 -15.10 7.68
N THR A 3 2.42 -13.83 7.68
CA THR A 3 1.67 -12.74 8.31
C THR A 3 0.78 -12.08 7.25
N ILE A 4 -0.50 -11.96 7.53
CA ILE A 4 -1.47 -11.33 6.61
C ILE A 4 -2.01 -10.06 7.26
N ILE A 5 -1.93 -8.96 6.53
CA ILE A 5 -2.44 -7.66 6.94
C ILE A 5 -3.37 -7.15 5.85
N THR A 6 -4.61 -6.86 6.21
CA THR A 6 -5.58 -6.22 5.32
C THR A 6 -5.75 -4.77 5.74
N VAL A 7 -5.54 -3.86 4.82
CA VAL A 7 -5.64 -2.42 5.05
C VAL A 7 -6.76 -1.86 4.20
N TYR A 8 -7.69 -1.14 4.81
CA TYR A 8 -8.69 -0.35 4.09
C TYR A 8 -8.32 1.13 4.13
N GLY A 9 -8.46 1.79 3.01
CA GLY A 9 -8.12 3.18 2.83
C GLY A 9 -7.62 3.43 1.42
N ARG A 10 -7.37 4.68 1.09
CA ARG A 10 -6.87 5.07 -0.22
C ARG A 10 -5.36 4.84 -0.32
N PRO A 11 -4.88 3.85 -1.08
CA PRO A 11 -3.43 3.70 -1.31
C PRO A 11 -2.85 4.95 -1.94
N ALA A 12 -1.72 5.42 -1.40
CA ALA A 12 -1.10 6.66 -1.83
C ALA A 12 0.41 6.50 -2.01
N PRO A 13 0.97 7.14 -3.06
CA PRO A 13 2.37 6.99 -3.41
C PRO A 13 3.26 7.89 -2.56
N GLN A 14 4.49 7.45 -2.30
CA GLN A 14 5.56 8.22 -1.71
C GLN A 14 6.72 8.37 -2.69
N GLY A 15 7.49 9.45 -2.55
CA GLY A 15 8.69 9.70 -3.36
C GLY A 15 8.54 10.84 -4.37
N SER A 16 7.36 11.46 -4.46
CA SER A 16 7.14 12.68 -5.25
C SER A 16 7.22 13.88 -4.30
N LYS A 17 8.43 14.37 -4.04
CA LYS A 17 8.67 15.53 -3.18
C LYS A 17 9.05 16.74 -4.02
N LYS A 18 8.58 17.92 -3.62
CA LYS A 18 8.97 19.20 -4.20
C LYS A 18 9.81 19.98 -3.19
N ALA A 19 10.98 20.45 -3.60
CA ALA A 19 11.81 21.36 -2.83
C ALA A 19 11.50 22.81 -3.23
N PHE A 20 11.36 23.69 -2.23
CA PHE A 20 11.21 25.13 -2.46
C PHE A 20 11.93 25.91 -1.35
N ARG A 21 12.33 27.14 -1.69
CA ARG A 21 12.95 28.04 -0.71
C ARG A 21 11.86 28.84 0.00
N HIS A 22 11.83 28.78 1.32
CA HIS A 22 10.93 29.56 2.14
C HIS A 22 11.29 31.06 2.04
N ARG A 23 10.35 31.90 1.65
CA ARG A 23 10.60 33.34 1.41
C ARG A 23 11.10 34.09 2.65
N ALA A 24 10.57 33.79 3.82
CA ALA A 24 10.89 34.50 5.05
C ALA A 24 12.23 34.05 5.68
N THR A 25 12.60 32.76 5.57
CA THR A 25 13.77 32.17 6.26
C THR A 25 14.92 31.82 5.32
N GLY A 26 14.69 31.78 4.02
CA GLY A 26 15.66 31.32 3.02
C GLY A 26 15.98 29.84 3.07
N LYS A 27 15.36 29.07 3.98
CA LYS A 27 15.58 27.62 4.11
C LYS A 27 14.92 26.85 2.96
N ILE A 28 15.58 25.78 2.53
CA ILE A 28 15.00 24.83 1.57
C ILE A 28 14.07 23.90 2.34
N ILE A 29 12.80 23.86 1.92
CA ILE A 29 11.77 22.98 2.48
C ILE A 29 11.40 21.96 1.43
N THR A 30 11.41 20.67 1.81
CA THR A 30 10.88 19.58 1.00
C THR A 30 9.47 19.23 1.44
N GLN A 31 8.54 19.13 0.51
CA GLN A 31 7.14 18.77 0.77
C GLN A 31 6.74 17.56 -0.05
N GLU A 32 6.11 16.59 0.61
CA GLU A 32 5.48 15.46 -0.08
C GLU A 32 4.33 15.98 -0.95
N MET A 33 4.34 15.63 -2.24
CA MET A 33 3.34 16.11 -3.19
C MET A 33 1.99 15.44 -3.02
N SER A 34 1.95 14.21 -2.50
CA SER A 34 0.70 13.52 -2.26
C SER A 34 0.14 13.83 -0.86
N LYS A 35 -0.96 14.56 -0.82
CA LYS A 35 -1.68 14.83 0.44
C LYS A 35 -2.30 13.58 1.08
N TYR A 36 -2.37 12.47 0.35
CA TYR A 36 -2.97 11.22 0.82
C TYR A 36 -1.96 10.25 1.41
N VAL A 37 -0.66 10.52 1.30
CA VAL A 37 0.38 9.59 1.80
C VAL A 37 0.35 9.44 3.32
N ARG A 38 0.17 10.53 4.04
CA ARG A 38 0.08 10.47 5.52
C ARG A 38 -1.13 9.68 6.01
N PRO A 39 -2.37 9.95 5.54
CA PRO A 39 -3.51 9.12 5.88
C PRO A 39 -3.33 7.65 5.51
N TRP A 40 -2.77 7.35 4.34
CA TRP A 40 -2.50 5.99 3.92
C TRP A 40 -1.54 5.28 4.87
N ARG A 41 -0.40 5.91 5.19
CA ARG A 41 0.57 5.35 6.13
C ARG A 41 -0.03 5.10 7.52
N ALA A 42 -0.89 6.00 7.99
CA ALA A 42 -1.59 5.83 9.26
C ALA A 42 -2.54 4.62 9.25
N GLU A 43 -3.25 4.38 8.15
CA GLU A 43 -4.10 3.19 8.02
C GLU A 43 -3.28 1.89 7.96
N VAL A 44 -2.16 1.89 7.24
CA VAL A 44 -1.24 0.73 7.21
C VAL A 44 -0.69 0.44 8.62
N GLN A 45 -0.23 1.46 9.33
CA GLN A 45 0.27 1.30 10.70
C GLN A 45 -0.79 0.74 11.65
N ARG A 46 -2.01 1.27 11.58
CA ARG A 46 -3.12 0.80 12.41
C ARG A 46 -3.47 -0.66 12.13
N ALA A 47 -3.58 -1.04 10.86
CA ALA A 47 -3.87 -2.40 10.46
C ALA A 47 -2.75 -3.37 10.84
N ALA A 48 -1.49 -2.96 10.67
CA ALA A 48 -0.33 -3.74 11.08
C ALA A 48 -0.32 -3.95 12.59
N GLN A 49 -0.46 -2.91 13.38
CA GLN A 49 -0.49 -3.00 14.85
C GLN A 49 -1.62 -3.90 15.34
N ALA A 50 -2.82 -3.80 14.75
CA ALA A 50 -3.93 -4.68 15.08
C ALA A 50 -3.60 -6.15 14.76
N ALA A 51 -2.96 -6.43 13.64
CA ALA A 51 -2.53 -7.78 13.26
C ALA A 51 -1.46 -8.35 14.21
N LEU A 52 -0.55 -7.50 14.72
CA LEU A 52 0.46 -7.89 15.70
C LEU A 52 -0.16 -8.24 17.07
N LEU A 53 -1.18 -7.50 17.48
CA LEU A 53 -1.85 -7.68 18.78
C LEU A 53 -2.71 -8.95 18.84
N THR A 54 -3.29 -9.38 17.72
CA THR A 54 -4.20 -10.54 17.65
C THR A 54 -3.48 -11.88 17.60
N ARG A 55 -2.14 -11.89 17.47
CA ARG A 55 -1.36 -13.13 17.39
C ARG A 55 -0.83 -13.55 18.76
N TYR A 56 -0.95 -14.85 19.05
CA TYR A 56 -0.37 -15.48 20.22
C TYR A 56 1.18 -15.40 20.28
N ASP A 57 1.79 -14.81 19.25
CA ASP A 57 3.22 -14.88 18.96
C ASP A 57 3.82 -13.47 18.88
N GLN A 58 3.47 -12.60 19.85
CA GLN A 58 3.99 -11.23 19.92
C GLN A 58 5.53 -11.15 19.96
N GLU A 59 6.18 -12.21 20.47
CA GLU A 59 7.64 -12.32 20.54
C GLU A 59 8.32 -12.45 19.17
N ARG A 60 7.54 -12.72 18.10
CA ARG A 60 8.08 -12.82 16.74
C ARG A 60 8.39 -11.47 16.10
N PHE A 61 7.83 -10.40 16.63
CA PHE A 61 8.00 -9.07 16.04
C PHE A 61 9.02 -8.24 16.80
N PRO A 62 9.83 -7.45 16.11
CA PRO A 62 9.90 -7.34 14.64
C PRO A 62 10.41 -8.64 13.98
N LEU A 63 9.87 -8.96 12.80
CA LEU A 63 10.32 -10.10 12.01
C LEU A 63 11.81 -9.93 11.66
N ALA A 64 12.56 -11.00 11.79
CA ALA A 64 13.99 -11.04 11.50
C ALA A 64 14.29 -11.96 10.31
N GLY A 65 15.46 -11.77 9.70
CA GLY A 65 15.91 -12.54 8.54
C GLY A 65 15.30 -12.06 7.22
N PRO A 66 15.56 -12.77 6.12
CA PRO A 66 15.07 -12.40 4.81
C PRO A 66 13.57 -12.62 4.69
N LEU A 67 12.88 -11.68 4.06
CA LEU A 67 11.43 -11.68 3.91
C LEU A 67 11.04 -11.61 2.43
N ALA A 68 10.03 -12.39 2.05
CA ALA A 68 9.30 -12.21 0.81
C ALA A 68 7.94 -11.56 1.11
N VAL A 69 7.47 -10.68 0.22
CA VAL A 69 6.26 -9.90 0.45
C VAL A 69 5.35 -9.94 -0.79
N ASP A 70 4.05 -10.10 -0.54
CA ASP A 70 3.01 -9.75 -1.50
C ASP A 70 2.37 -8.42 -1.09
N MET A 71 2.20 -7.52 -2.04
CA MET A 71 1.41 -6.30 -1.87
C MET A 71 0.47 -6.13 -3.06
N ILE A 72 -0.82 -6.23 -2.81
CA ILE A 72 -1.85 -6.05 -3.81
C ILE A 72 -2.69 -4.83 -3.42
N PHE A 73 -2.54 -3.76 -4.20
CA PHE A 73 -3.25 -2.50 -3.98
C PHE A 73 -4.54 -2.48 -4.79
N THR A 74 -5.67 -2.37 -4.09
CA THR A 74 -6.97 -2.17 -4.71
C THR A 74 -7.25 -0.68 -4.81
N LEU A 75 -7.41 -0.18 -6.03
CA LEU A 75 -7.67 1.22 -6.32
C LEU A 75 -9.14 1.42 -6.72
N ALA A 76 -9.70 2.59 -6.35
CA ALA A 76 -11.04 2.95 -6.78
C ALA A 76 -11.09 3.14 -8.31
N ARG A 77 -12.15 2.62 -8.94
CA ARG A 77 -12.39 2.91 -10.35
C ARG A 77 -12.84 4.35 -10.54
N PRO A 78 -12.30 5.06 -11.54
CA PRO A 78 -12.83 6.36 -11.92
C PRO A 78 -14.30 6.29 -12.34
N LYS A 79 -15.06 7.35 -12.08
CA LYS A 79 -16.46 7.47 -12.53
C LYS A 79 -16.64 7.23 -14.03
N SER A 80 -15.67 7.64 -14.83
CA SER A 80 -15.67 7.47 -16.29
C SER A 80 -15.69 6.00 -16.76
N HIS A 81 -15.37 5.05 -15.88
CA HIS A 81 -15.44 3.63 -16.19
C HIS A 81 -16.87 3.07 -16.13
N TYR A 82 -17.79 3.81 -15.55
CA TYR A 82 -19.20 3.40 -15.38
C TYR A 82 -20.08 4.04 -16.42
N ARG A 83 -21.22 3.37 -16.69
CA ARG A 83 -22.30 3.91 -17.52
C ARG A 83 -22.99 5.07 -16.79
N THR A 84 -23.93 5.71 -17.47
CA THR A 84 -24.68 6.85 -16.94
C THR A 84 -26.16 6.50 -16.72
N GLY A 85 -26.89 7.39 -16.02
CA GLY A 85 -28.30 7.23 -15.76
C GLY A 85 -28.62 6.03 -14.85
N ARG A 86 -29.67 5.29 -15.19
CA ARG A 86 -30.08 4.10 -14.42
C ARG A 86 -29.07 2.97 -14.43
N ASN A 87 -28.13 2.96 -15.39
CA ASN A 87 -27.08 1.96 -15.53
C ASN A 87 -25.73 2.42 -14.94
N ALA A 88 -25.71 3.49 -14.13
CA ALA A 88 -24.49 4.07 -13.56
C ALA A 88 -23.70 3.13 -12.65
N HIS A 89 -24.30 2.03 -12.20
CA HIS A 89 -23.65 0.98 -11.41
C HIS A 89 -22.92 -0.07 -12.26
N LEU A 90 -23.14 -0.06 -13.57
CA LEU A 90 -22.55 -1.01 -14.52
C LEU A 90 -21.30 -0.39 -15.16
N LEU A 91 -20.28 -1.23 -15.36
CA LEU A 91 -19.09 -0.85 -16.10
C LEU A 91 -19.39 -0.70 -17.59
N ARG A 92 -18.71 0.26 -18.22
CA ARG A 92 -18.67 0.35 -19.70
C ARG A 92 -17.88 -0.83 -20.25
N ASP A 93 -18.22 -1.27 -21.46
CA ASP A 93 -17.47 -2.33 -22.15
C ASP A 93 -16.02 -1.94 -22.42
N SER A 94 -15.76 -0.61 -22.58
CA SER A 94 -14.44 -0.04 -22.74
C SER A 94 -13.66 0.16 -21.44
N ALA A 95 -14.24 -0.13 -20.28
CA ALA A 95 -13.57 0.06 -19.00
C ALA A 95 -12.31 -0.82 -18.90
N PRO A 96 -11.13 -0.25 -18.55
CA PRO A 96 -9.90 -1.02 -18.41
C PRO A 96 -10.03 -2.08 -17.31
N ALA A 97 -9.49 -3.25 -17.56
CA ALA A 97 -9.45 -4.33 -16.56
C ALA A 97 -8.46 -4.02 -15.42
N ARG A 98 -7.41 -3.24 -15.72
CA ARG A 98 -6.31 -2.95 -14.79
C ARG A 98 -6.01 -1.46 -14.74
N PRO A 99 -5.58 -0.92 -13.57
CA PRO A 99 -5.20 0.48 -13.43
C PRO A 99 -3.83 0.74 -14.06
N THR A 100 -3.79 1.37 -15.23
CA THR A 100 -2.55 1.70 -15.95
C THR A 100 -2.05 3.13 -15.69
N GLY A 101 -2.88 3.96 -15.08
CA GLY A 101 -2.51 5.34 -14.72
C GLY A 101 -1.84 5.42 -13.34
N ALA A 102 -1.55 6.65 -12.91
CA ALA A 102 -1.06 6.92 -11.56
C ALA A 102 -2.04 6.39 -10.49
N PRO A 103 -1.55 6.04 -9.30
CA PRO A 103 -0.18 6.15 -8.80
C PRO A 103 0.75 5.03 -9.27
N ASP A 104 2.05 5.32 -9.25
CA ASP A 104 3.09 4.35 -9.60
C ASP A 104 3.16 3.22 -8.57
N LEU A 105 3.21 1.99 -9.06
CA LEU A 105 3.21 0.80 -8.19
C LEU A 105 4.40 0.77 -7.22
N SER A 106 5.60 1.10 -7.69
CA SER A 106 6.80 1.16 -6.85
C SER A 106 6.71 2.19 -5.73
N LYS A 107 6.05 3.32 -5.99
CA LYS A 107 5.85 4.38 -4.99
C LYS A 107 4.77 4.01 -3.97
N LEU A 108 3.78 3.23 -4.36
CA LEU A 108 2.82 2.63 -3.43
C LEU A 108 3.49 1.63 -2.49
N ALA A 109 4.33 0.75 -3.03
CA ALA A 109 5.09 -0.20 -2.24
C ALA A 109 5.99 0.50 -1.23
N ARG A 110 6.73 1.54 -1.64
CA ARG A 110 7.61 2.31 -0.77
C ARG A 110 6.87 2.96 0.40
N ALA A 111 5.76 3.62 0.14
CA ALA A 111 4.95 4.24 1.20
C ALA A 111 4.46 3.21 2.22
N THR A 112 4.09 2.03 1.75
CA THR A 112 3.60 0.93 2.57
C THR A 112 4.71 0.29 3.39
N GLU A 113 5.88 0.06 2.81
CA GLU A 113 7.05 -0.47 3.53
C GLU A 113 7.52 0.45 4.64
N ASP A 114 7.60 1.76 4.39
CA ASP A 114 7.93 2.75 5.41
C ASP A 114 6.94 2.68 6.59
N ALA A 115 5.64 2.55 6.30
CA ALA A 115 4.62 2.44 7.33
C ALA A 115 4.71 1.14 8.13
N LEU A 116 5.03 0.02 7.49
CA LEU A 116 5.24 -1.27 8.15
C LEU A 116 6.49 -1.25 9.05
N THR A 117 7.55 -0.58 8.63
CA THR A 117 8.75 -0.34 9.45
C THR A 117 8.40 0.47 10.70
N GLU A 118 7.68 1.57 10.53
CA GLU A 118 7.23 2.41 11.65
C GLU A 118 6.28 1.69 12.61
N ALA A 119 5.48 0.74 12.10
CA ALA A 119 4.61 -0.09 12.91
C ALA A 119 5.34 -1.20 13.68
N GLY A 120 6.63 -1.44 13.40
CA GLY A 120 7.42 -2.47 14.06
C GLY A 120 7.24 -3.87 13.51
N VAL A 121 6.77 -4.01 12.26
CA VAL A 121 6.63 -5.32 11.59
C VAL A 121 8.00 -5.93 11.34
N TRP A 122 8.96 -5.11 10.95
CA TRP A 122 10.39 -5.41 10.81
C TRP A 122 11.22 -4.21 11.28
N LYS A 123 12.52 -4.38 11.45
CA LYS A 123 13.41 -3.27 11.86
C LYS A 123 13.74 -2.34 10.71
N ASP A 124 13.88 -2.92 9.51
CA ASP A 124 14.36 -2.23 8.32
C ASP A 124 13.73 -2.92 7.10
N ASP A 125 13.23 -2.15 6.16
CA ASP A 125 12.65 -2.64 4.92
C ASP A 125 13.68 -3.33 4.01
N ALA A 126 14.98 -3.13 4.26
CA ALA A 126 16.05 -3.88 3.62
C ALA A 126 15.97 -5.41 3.86
N ALA A 127 15.19 -5.84 4.86
CA ALA A 127 14.89 -7.26 5.08
C ALA A 127 14.00 -7.85 3.98
N VAL A 128 13.27 -7.03 3.24
CA VAL A 128 12.47 -7.46 2.08
C VAL A 128 13.42 -7.72 0.92
N VAL A 129 13.61 -8.99 0.59
CA VAL A 129 14.54 -9.42 -0.47
C VAL A 129 13.82 -9.90 -1.73
N GLU A 130 12.51 -10.08 -1.65
CA GLU A 130 11.68 -10.60 -2.74
C GLU A 130 10.26 -10.03 -2.68
N TYR A 131 9.75 -9.58 -3.82
CA TYR A 131 8.31 -9.45 -4.02
C TYR A 131 7.81 -10.68 -4.76
N ARG A 132 7.01 -11.52 -4.11
CA ARG A 132 6.34 -12.64 -4.77
C ARG A 132 5.23 -12.15 -5.67
N ARG A 133 4.49 -11.15 -5.19
CA ARG A 133 3.50 -10.45 -5.97
C ARG A 133 3.47 -8.98 -5.59
N LEU A 134 3.56 -8.12 -6.59
CA LEU A 134 3.39 -6.67 -6.43
C LEU A 134 2.45 -6.20 -7.55
N ALA A 135 1.25 -5.76 -7.19
CA ALA A 135 0.21 -5.46 -8.18
C ALA A 135 -0.70 -4.33 -7.72
N LYS A 136 -1.25 -3.60 -8.67
CA LYS A 136 -2.40 -2.71 -8.47
C LYS A 136 -3.58 -3.21 -9.31
N VAL A 137 -4.74 -3.26 -8.70
CA VAL A 137 -5.95 -3.89 -9.25
C VAL A 137 -7.18 -3.03 -8.96
N TYR A 138 -8.27 -3.32 -9.66
CA TYR A 138 -9.58 -2.77 -9.33
C TYR A 138 -10.41 -3.77 -8.52
N PRO A 139 -11.40 -3.31 -7.74
CA PRO A 139 -12.31 -4.22 -7.03
C PRO A 139 -12.95 -5.21 -7.98
N GLY A 140 -12.99 -6.48 -7.58
CA GLY A 140 -13.62 -7.56 -8.36
C GLY A 140 -12.85 -8.01 -9.61
N SER A 141 -11.70 -7.41 -9.93
CA SER A 141 -10.93 -7.75 -11.14
C SER A 141 -9.80 -8.75 -10.91
N ASP A 142 -9.60 -9.17 -9.68
CA ASP A 142 -8.49 -10.03 -9.28
C ASP A 142 -8.87 -10.81 -8.02
N PRO A 143 -8.41 -12.07 -7.86
CA PRO A 143 -8.72 -12.88 -6.67
C PRO A 143 -8.27 -12.26 -5.35
N ASP A 144 -7.18 -11.48 -5.37
CA ASP A 144 -6.65 -10.80 -4.18
C ASP A 144 -7.14 -9.35 -4.04
N ALA A 145 -7.98 -8.88 -4.94
CA ALA A 145 -8.58 -7.55 -4.83
C ALA A 145 -9.54 -7.49 -3.64
N LEU A 146 -9.50 -6.37 -2.92
CA LEU A 146 -10.49 -6.06 -1.91
C LEU A 146 -11.78 -5.56 -2.59
N ASP A 147 -12.87 -5.54 -1.85
CA ASP A 147 -14.17 -5.01 -2.30
C ASP A 147 -14.19 -3.48 -2.35
N GLN A 148 -13.24 -2.82 -1.70
CA GLN A 148 -13.06 -1.37 -1.67
C GLN A 148 -11.56 -1.02 -1.62
N PRO A 149 -11.19 0.26 -1.83
CA PRO A 149 -9.78 0.65 -1.84
C PRO A 149 -9.03 0.23 -0.58
N GLY A 150 -7.81 -0.26 -0.79
CA GLY A 150 -6.96 -0.74 0.27
C GLY A 150 -5.79 -1.57 -0.24
N ALA A 151 -5.22 -2.38 0.63
CA ALA A 151 -4.15 -3.32 0.27
C ALA A 151 -4.27 -4.64 1.03
N LEU A 152 -3.97 -5.72 0.33
CA LEU A 152 -3.70 -7.01 0.93
C LEU A 152 -2.19 -7.22 0.95
N ILE A 153 -1.64 -7.45 2.14
CA ILE A 153 -0.21 -7.62 2.38
C ILE A 153 0.01 -8.99 2.99
N ARG A 154 0.91 -9.78 2.40
CA ARG A 154 1.37 -11.05 2.97
C ARG A 154 2.88 -11.00 3.14
N ILE A 155 3.35 -11.37 4.31
CA ILE A 155 4.78 -11.37 4.64
C ILE A 155 5.19 -12.80 4.98
N HIS A 156 6.17 -13.29 4.25
CA HIS A 156 6.65 -14.66 4.34
C HIS A 156 8.11 -14.66 4.82
N PRO A 157 8.38 -15.03 6.07
CA PRO A 157 9.76 -15.31 6.48
C PRO A 157 10.35 -16.41 5.60
N LEU A 158 11.54 -16.14 5.07
CA LEU A 158 12.29 -17.11 4.28
C LEU A 158 13.25 -17.87 5.21
N GLU A 159 13.35 -19.17 4.97
CA GLU A 159 14.30 -19.97 5.73
C GLU A 159 15.73 -19.57 5.35
N THR A 160 16.57 -19.43 6.36
CA THR A 160 18.02 -19.29 6.17
C THR A 160 18.60 -20.71 6.13
N PRO A 161 19.38 -21.07 5.09
CA PRO A 161 20.00 -22.39 5.01
C PRO A 161 20.90 -22.70 6.21
#